data_f32047d56699b88053a01bf50c26f7b2
#
_entry.id   f32047d56699b88053a01bf50c26f7b2
#
_cell.length_a   1.000
_cell.length_b   1.000
_cell.length_c   1.000
_cell.angle_alpha   90.00
_cell.angle_beta   90.00
_cell.angle_gamma   90.00
#
_symmetry.space_group_name_H-M   'P 1'
#
loop_
_entity.id
_entity.type
_entity.pdbx_description
1 polymer ?
#
loop_
_entity_poly.entity_id
_entity_poly.type
_entity_poly.pdbx_seq_one_letter_code
_entity_poly.pdbx_strand_id
1 'polypeptide(L)'
;ENLCPEFRGTGCDVDGGYAEYMVVPQGFAYPLPPTFRDTEAAPLLCGGAIGYRALRLTGMKDGDIIGLYGYGSSAHLVHQLIRYLFPSSEVYVFTRRRGDGPSELARRQGADWVGETGDTPPKKLHCAIDTTPTGETVKEALRNLEKGGRLVMNLIRKETPIPELDYTSHLWEEKEMKSVANITREDVKEFLKVAAEIPLRPEVKEFRLEEANRALLALKRGEYRGSGVLRIRA
;
A
#
# COMPACT_ATOMS: atom_id res chain seq x y z
N GLU A 1 -12.07 -2.41 -16.35
CA GLU A 1 -13.05 -2.38 -15.25
C GLU A 1 -12.72 -1.24 -14.26
N ASN A 2 -11.55 -1.22 -13.67
CA ASN A 2 -11.12 -0.23 -12.66
C ASN A 2 -11.04 1.23 -13.15
N LEU A 3 -11.06 1.47 -14.44
CA LEU A 3 -11.08 2.79 -15.08
C LEU A 3 -12.46 3.12 -15.67
N CYS A 4 -13.52 2.57 -15.12
CA CYS A 4 -14.90 2.85 -15.55
C CYS A 4 -15.21 4.35 -15.35
N PRO A 5 -15.72 5.05 -16.38
CA PRO A 5 -16.09 6.47 -16.22
C PRO A 5 -17.29 6.67 -15.30
N GLU A 6 -18.08 5.63 -15.07
CA GLU A 6 -19.25 5.61 -14.16
C GLU A 6 -18.86 5.07 -12.77
N PHE A 7 -17.58 5.08 -12.41
CA PHE A 7 -17.12 4.61 -11.10
C PHE A 7 -17.82 5.37 -9.97
N ARG A 8 -18.28 4.61 -8.97
CA ARG A 8 -18.89 5.15 -7.75
C ARG A 8 -18.21 4.49 -6.54
N GLY A 9 -17.56 5.31 -5.71
CA GLY A 9 -16.85 4.85 -4.53
C GLY A 9 -17.80 4.60 -3.34
N THR A 10 -17.79 3.40 -2.80
CA THR A 10 -18.51 3.06 -1.56
C THR A 10 -17.92 3.86 -0.39
N GLY A 11 -18.78 4.55 0.35
CA GLY A 11 -18.41 5.45 1.42
C GLY A 11 -18.03 6.86 0.97
N CYS A 12 -18.13 7.16 -0.34
CA CYS A 12 -17.85 8.45 -0.93
C CYS A 12 -19.02 8.95 -1.79
N ASP A 13 -19.35 8.20 -2.85
CA ASP A 13 -20.44 8.51 -3.79
C ASP A 13 -21.75 7.77 -3.45
N VAL A 14 -21.63 6.70 -2.70
CA VAL A 14 -22.74 5.90 -2.15
C VAL A 14 -22.45 5.56 -0.69
N ASP A 15 -23.46 5.15 0.06
CA ASP A 15 -23.35 4.80 1.48
C ASP A 15 -22.27 3.74 1.71
N GLY A 16 -21.50 3.91 2.79
CA GLY A 16 -20.38 3.07 3.17
C GLY A 16 -20.64 2.17 4.37
N GLY A 17 -19.56 1.57 4.89
CA GLY A 17 -19.58 0.57 5.95
C GLY A 17 -19.38 1.11 7.37
N TYR A 18 -19.44 2.43 7.62
CA TYR A 18 -19.45 2.98 8.98
C TYR A 18 -20.86 2.90 9.58
N ALA A 19 -21.44 1.71 9.54
CA ALA A 19 -22.80 1.40 9.96
C ALA A 19 -22.94 -0.08 10.30
N GLU A 20 -23.99 -0.48 11.00
CA GLU A 20 -24.29 -1.87 11.31
C GLU A 20 -24.64 -2.70 10.07
N TYR A 21 -25.17 -2.06 9.04
CA TYR A 21 -25.54 -2.67 7.78
C TYR A 21 -25.17 -1.76 6.61
N MET A 22 -24.83 -2.37 5.49
CA MET A 22 -24.60 -1.68 4.24
C MET A 22 -25.18 -2.50 3.07
N VAL A 23 -25.52 -1.83 1.99
CA VAL A 23 -25.94 -2.47 0.74
C VAL A 23 -24.78 -2.41 -0.25
N VAL A 24 -24.48 -3.54 -0.86
CA VAL A 24 -23.43 -3.65 -1.88
C VAL A 24 -23.93 -4.55 -3.01
N PRO A 25 -23.65 -4.21 -4.30
CA PRO A 25 -23.99 -5.10 -5.40
C PRO A 25 -23.27 -6.45 -5.25
N GLN A 26 -23.99 -7.55 -5.44
CA GLN A 26 -23.50 -8.92 -5.25
C GLN A 26 -22.15 -9.19 -5.95
N GLY A 27 -21.94 -8.62 -7.14
CA GLY A 27 -20.71 -8.80 -7.91
C GLY A 27 -19.45 -8.20 -7.27
N PHE A 28 -19.59 -7.40 -6.19
CA PHE A 28 -18.51 -6.78 -5.42
C PHE A 28 -18.41 -7.33 -3.99
N ALA A 29 -19.20 -8.35 -3.66
CA ALA A 29 -19.09 -9.08 -2.40
C ALA A 29 -18.23 -10.34 -2.60
N TYR A 30 -17.25 -10.54 -1.73
CA TYR A 30 -16.30 -11.66 -1.83
C TYR A 30 -16.31 -12.46 -0.54
N PRO A 31 -16.32 -13.80 -0.61
CA PRO A 31 -16.11 -14.63 0.57
C PRO A 31 -14.70 -14.41 1.12
N LEU A 32 -14.61 -14.17 2.42
CA LEU A 32 -13.33 -14.02 3.10
C LEU A 32 -12.76 -15.40 3.44
N PRO A 33 -11.42 -15.58 3.32
CA PRO A 33 -10.78 -16.82 3.79
C PRO A 33 -11.03 -17.00 5.29
N PRO A 34 -11.37 -18.22 5.75
CA PRO A 34 -11.71 -18.49 7.16
C PRO A 34 -10.50 -18.36 8.11
N THR A 35 -9.32 -18.18 7.57
CA THR A 35 -8.07 -17.98 8.31
C THR A 35 -7.94 -16.61 8.97
N PHE A 36 -8.78 -15.65 8.56
CA PHE A 36 -8.75 -14.27 9.08
C PHE A 36 -9.89 -14.04 10.07
N ARG A 37 -9.58 -13.37 11.18
CA ARG A 37 -10.59 -12.75 12.03
C ARG A 37 -11.16 -11.52 11.32
N ASP A 38 -12.37 -11.10 11.65
CA ASP A 38 -13.06 -9.96 11.01
C ASP A 38 -12.19 -8.69 10.99
N THR A 39 -11.51 -8.39 12.10
CA THR A 39 -10.65 -7.22 12.23
C THR A 39 -9.36 -7.32 11.42
N GLU A 40 -8.87 -8.53 11.15
CA GLU A 40 -7.73 -8.78 10.25
C GLU A 40 -8.17 -8.77 8.79
N ALA A 41 -9.42 -9.16 8.50
CA ALA A 41 -9.98 -9.15 7.16
C ALA A 41 -10.30 -7.74 6.63
N ALA A 42 -10.73 -6.83 7.51
CA ALA A 42 -11.13 -5.48 7.12
C ALA A 42 -10.09 -4.70 6.29
N PRO A 43 -8.77 -4.72 6.59
CA PRO A 43 -7.76 -4.05 5.79
C PRO A 43 -7.45 -4.71 4.44
N LEU A 44 -7.88 -5.96 4.22
CA LEU A 44 -7.46 -6.73 3.05
C LEU A 44 -7.97 -6.14 1.73
N LEU A 45 -9.18 -5.58 1.71
CA LEU A 45 -9.75 -5.07 0.45
C LEU A 45 -9.09 -3.76 0.02
N CYS A 46 -9.01 -2.76 0.88
CA CYS A 46 -8.41 -1.48 0.52
C CYS A 46 -6.87 -1.56 0.58
N GLY A 47 -6.29 -1.83 1.75
CA GLY A 47 -4.83 -1.89 1.91
C GLY A 47 -4.18 -3.06 1.15
N GLY A 48 -4.79 -4.25 1.24
CA GLY A 48 -4.26 -5.48 0.67
C GLY A 48 -4.42 -5.58 -0.84
N ALA A 49 -5.65 -5.59 -1.36
CA ALA A 49 -5.90 -5.80 -2.79
C ALA A 49 -5.34 -4.68 -3.68
N ILE A 50 -5.43 -3.41 -3.24
CA ILE A 50 -4.81 -2.30 -3.99
C ILE A 50 -3.28 -2.39 -3.95
N GLY A 51 -2.71 -2.83 -2.82
CA GLY A 51 -1.28 -3.09 -2.67
C GLY A 51 -0.82 -4.22 -3.58
N TYR A 52 -1.58 -5.32 -3.66
CA TYR A 52 -1.32 -6.43 -4.58
C TYR A 52 -1.34 -5.99 -6.03
N ARG A 53 -2.35 -5.19 -6.43
CA ARG A 53 -2.38 -4.60 -7.77
C ARG A 53 -1.17 -3.71 -8.02
N ALA A 54 -0.79 -2.86 -7.07
CA ALA A 54 0.39 -2.02 -7.19
C ALA A 54 1.65 -2.87 -7.42
N LEU A 55 1.82 -3.95 -6.64
CA LEU A 55 2.94 -4.88 -6.78
C LEU A 55 2.97 -5.53 -8.17
N ARG A 56 1.83 -6.02 -8.68
CA ARG A 56 1.75 -6.56 -10.05
C ARG A 56 2.15 -5.54 -11.11
N LEU A 57 1.74 -4.28 -10.94
CA LEU A 57 2.06 -3.21 -11.90
C LEU A 57 3.52 -2.81 -11.89
N THR A 58 4.29 -3.13 -10.85
CA THR A 58 5.75 -2.93 -10.87
C THR A 58 6.45 -3.82 -11.88
N GLY A 59 5.88 -4.97 -12.19
CA GLY A 59 6.53 -6.00 -13.01
C GLY A 59 7.70 -6.71 -12.31
N MET A 60 7.75 -6.61 -10.97
CA MET A 60 8.79 -7.23 -10.11
C MET A 60 8.99 -8.71 -10.41
N LYS A 61 10.23 -9.14 -10.35
CA LYS A 61 10.65 -10.55 -10.47
C LYS A 61 11.38 -10.97 -9.20
N ASP A 62 11.46 -12.28 -8.97
CA ASP A 62 12.26 -12.79 -7.85
C ASP A 62 13.75 -12.44 -8.04
N GLY A 63 14.39 -11.98 -6.97
CA GLY A 63 15.75 -11.44 -6.99
C GLY A 63 15.84 -9.91 -7.20
N ASP A 64 14.72 -9.24 -7.54
CA ASP A 64 14.70 -7.78 -7.66
C ASP A 64 14.82 -7.08 -6.29
N ILE A 65 15.25 -5.83 -6.32
CA ILE A 65 15.25 -4.92 -5.17
C ILE A 65 14.08 -3.96 -5.33
N ILE A 66 13.18 -3.94 -4.35
CA ILE A 66 12.03 -3.05 -4.37
C ILE A 66 12.12 -1.99 -3.27
N GLY A 67 11.78 -0.73 -3.62
CA GLY A 67 11.63 0.37 -2.67
C GLY A 67 10.16 0.56 -2.27
N LEU A 68 9.86 0.57 -0.97
CA LEU A 68 8.56 0.94 -0.43
C LEU A 68 8.65 2.33 0.21
N TYR A 69 8.12 3.33 -0.47
CA TYR A 69 8.05 4.70 0.02
C TYR A 69 6.77 4.91 0.82
N GLY A 70 6.92 5.16 2.12
CA GLY A 70 5.86 5.08 3.11
C GLY A 70 5.63 3.64 3.58
N TYR A 71 5.25 3.48 4.86
CA TYR A 71 5.03 2.16 5.46
C TYR A 71 3.78 2.15 6.34
N GLY A 72 2.64 2.39 5.68
CA GLY A 72 1.30 2.39 6.28
C GLY A 72 0.53 1.10 6.00
N SER A 73 -0.80 1.21 6.01
CA SER A 73 -1.74 0.09 5.85
C SER A 73 -1.48 -0.77 4.61
N SER A 74 -1.20 -0.19 3.43
CA SER A 74 -0.94 -0.97 2.23
C SER A 74 0.49 -1.52 2.20
N ALA A 75 1.50 -0.69 2.43
CA ALA A 75 2.89 -1.08 2.25
C ALA A 75 3.34 -2.23 3.17
N HIS A 76 2.86 -2.29 4.43
CA HIS A 76 3.23 -3.38 5.33
C HIS A 76 2.62 -4.74 4.91
N LEU A 77 1.47 -4.74 4.23
CA LEU A 77 0.88 -5.94 3.64
C LEU A 77 1.61 -6.34 2.35
N VAL A 78 1.94 -5.36 1.51
CA VAL A 78 2.75 -5.59 0.31
C VAL A 78 4.12 -6.20 0.66
N HIS A 79 4.75 -5.74 1.72
CA HIS A 79 6.02 -6.33 2.18
C HIS A 79 5.87 -7.83 2.49
N GLN A 80 4.81 -8.23 3.20
CA GLN A 80 4.54 -9.64 3.49
C GLN A 80 4.27 -10.45 2.21
N LEU A 81 3.53 -9.88 1.24
CA LEU A 81 3.33 -10.49 -0.08
C LEU A 81 4.67 -10.69 -0.82
N ILE A 82 5.56 -9.69 -0.81
CA ILE A 82 6.87 -9.78 -1.45
C ILE A 82 7.69 -10.91 -0.84
N ARG A 83 7.75 -11.01 0.47
CA ARG A 83 8.50 -12.07 1.16
C ARG A 83 8.04 -13.48 0.80
N TYR A 84 6.76 -13.62 0.47
CA TYR A 84 6.21 -14.91 0.05
C TYR A 84 6.37 -15.15 -1.45
N LEU A 85 6.00 -14.18 -2.29
CA LEU A 85 5.98 -14.35 -3.74
C LEU A 85 7.38 -14.23 -4.38
N PHE A 86 8.29 -13.48 -3.74
CA PHE A 86 9.62 -13.16 -4.26
C PHE A 86 10.67 -13.33 -3.14
N PRO A 87 10.91 -14.58 -2.67
CA PRO A 87 11.71 -14.84 -1.47
C PRO A 87 13.19 -14.46 -1.59
N SER A 88 13.73 -14.36 -2.82
CA SER A 88 15.13 -13.96 -3.06
C SER A 88 15.31 -12.45 -3.18
N SER A 89 14.22 -11.68 -3.08
CA SER A 89 14.21 -10.23 -3.30
C SER A 89 14.56 -9.44 -2.04
N GLU A 90 15.16 -8.26 -2.24
CA GLU A 90 15.43 -7.31 -1.16
C GLU A 90 14.32 -6.25 -1.07
N VAL A 91 13.91 -5.91 0.15
CA VAL A 91 12.88 -4.88 0.41
C VAL A 91 13.54 -3.72 1.16
N TYR A 92 13.58 -2.56 0.52
CA TYR A 92 14.06 -1.32 1.10
C TYR A 92 12.88 -0.41 1.43
N VAL A 93 12.86 0.12 2.64
CA VAL A 93 11.74 0.93 3.13
C VAL A 93 12.21 2.35 3.41
N PHE A 94 11.45 3.31 2.87
CA PHE A 94 11.69 4.74 3.05
C PHE A 94 10.56 5.36 3.88
N THR A 95 10.90 5.96 5.01
CA THR A 95 9.94 6.59 5.92
C THR A 95 10.23 8.08 6.09
N ARG A 96 9.36 8.77 6.79
CA ARG A 96 9.53 10.21 7.03
C ARG A 96 10.70 10.51 7.95
N ARG A 97 10.92 9.67 8.97
CA ARG A 97 11.96 9.85 9.99
C ARG A 97 12.51 8.50 10.43
N ARG A 98 13.79 8.44 10.67
CA ARG A 98 14.42 7.28 11.30
C ARG A 98 13.89 7.08 12.71
N GLY A 99 13.52 5.84 13.05
CA GLY A 99 13.03 5.50 14.40
C GLY A 99 11.57 5.86 14.63
N ASP A 100 10.82 6.32 13.62
CA ASP A 100 9.38 6.45 13.73
C ASP A 100 8.66 5.09 13.73
N GLY A 101 7.37 5.09 14.08
CA GLY A 101 6.59 3.86 14.15
C GLY A 101 6.60 3.02 12.86
N PRO A 102 6.44 3.63 11.67
CA PRO A 102 6.59 2.95 10.39
C PRO A 102 7.95 2.29 10.19
N SER A 103 9.05 2.98 10.52
CA SER A 103 10.41 2.43 10.36
C SER A 103 10.68 1.25 11.29
N GLU A 104 10.16 1.31 12.53
CA GLU A 104 10.26 0.18 13.47
C GLU A 104 9.45 -1.02 13.01
N LEU A 105 8.23 -0.79 12.46
CA LEU A 105 7.41 -1.87 11.90
C LEU A 105 8.12 -2.53 10.71
N ALA A 106 8.72 -1.74 9.82
CA ALA A 106 9.46 -2.26 8.67
C ALA A 106 10.63 -3.16 9.10
N ARG A 107 11.41 -2.75 10.11
CA ARG A 107 12.50 -3.58 10.65
C ARG A 107 11.99 -4.87 11.28
N ARG A 108 10.90 -4.82 12.05
CA ARG A 108 10.28 -6.02 12.65
C ARG A 108 9.79 -7.01 11.58
N GLN A 109 9.34 -6.51 10.42
CA GLN A 109 8.90 -7.34 9.31
C GLN A 109 10.05 -7.79 8.39
N GLY A 110 11.31 -7.49 8.76
CA GLY A 110 12.48 -7.99 8.06
C GLY A 110 12.84 -7.19 6.81
N ALA A 111 12.62 -5.88 6.78
CA ALA A 111 13.15 -5.03 5.72
C ALA A 111 14.69 -5.10 5.69
N ASP A 112 15.27 -5.30 4.51
CA ASP A 112 16.73 -5.43 4.33
C ASP A 112 17.44 -4.10 4.56
N TRP A 113 16.74 -2.98 4.31
CA TRP A 113 17.21 -1.65 4.62
C TRP A 113 16.04 -0.71 4.95
N VAL A 114 16.28 0.23 5.87
CA VAL A 114 15.29 1.25 6.27
C VAL A 114 15.99 2.60 6.40
N GLY A 115 15.51 3.59 5.62
CA GLY A 115 16.00 4.96 5.63
C GLY A 115 14.92 6.01 5.56
N GLU A 116 15.33 7.27 5.43
CA GLU A 116 14.43 8.40 5.19
C GLU A 116 14.16 8.59 3.68
N THR A 117 13.09 9.29 3.34
CA THR A 117 12.67 9.50 1.93
C THR A 117 13.80 10.04 1.04
N GLY A 118 14.63 10.94 1.56
CA GLY A 118 15.74 11.54 0.81
C GLY A 118 17.05 10.75 0.83
N ASP A 119 17.11 9.62 1.53
CA ASP A 119 18.34 8.83 1.61
C ASP A 119 18.62 8.10 0.28
N THR A 120 19.91 7.87 0.04
CA THR A 120 20.36 6.99 -1.03
C THR A 120 20.47 5.57 -0.48
N PRO A 121 19.76 4.59 -1.06
CA PRO A 121 19.85 3.20 -0.58
C PRO A 121 21.18 2.55 -0.98
N PRO A 122 21.54 1.41 -0.35
CA PRO A 122 22.80 0.71 -0.64
C PRO A 122 22.95 0.27 -2.11
N LYS A 123 21.82 -0.07 -2.74
CA LYS A 123 21.75 -0.47 -4.16
C LYS A 123 20.60 0.25 -4.82
N LYS A 124 20.67 0.43 -6.14
CA LYS A 124 19.55 0.96 -6.93
C LYS A 124 18.37 0.00 -6.93
N LEU A 125 17.17 0.56 -7.10
CA LEU A 125 15.91 -0.16 -7.05
C LEU A 125 15.49 -0.61 -8.46
N HIS A 126 15.13 -1.86 -8.64
CA HIS A 126 14.52 -2.34 -9.89
C HIS A 126 13.09 -1.81 -10.03
N CYS A 127 12.39 -1.68 -8.90
CA CYS A 127 11.08 -1.05 -8.87
C CYS A 127 10.80 -0.39 -7.51
N ALA A 128 9.76 0.45 -7.47
CA ALA A 128 9.32 1.09 -6.24
C ALA A 128 7.80 1.24 -6.20
N ILE A 129 7.25 1.24 -4.99
CA ILE A 129 5.85 1.59 -4.73
C ILE A 129 5.83 2.80 -3.78
N ASP A 130 5.15 3.86 -4.20
CA ASP A 130 4.96 5.06 -3.38
C ASP A 130 3.53 5.14 -2.85
N THR A 131 3.41 5.16 -1.52
CA THR A 131 2.14 5.31 -0.79
C THR A 131 2.06 6.62 -0.01
N THR A 132 2.96 7.56 -0.28
CA THR A 132 3.07 8.82 0.47
C THR A 132 2.26 9.96 -0.17
N PRO A 133 1.73 10.91 0.62
CA PRO A 133 0.95 12.02 0.07
C PRO A 133 1.81 13.13 -0.55
N THR A 134 3.14 13.08 -0.44
CA THR A 134 4.03 14.15 -0.91
C THR A 134 4.53 13.90 -2.33
N GLY A 135 4.58 14.97 -3.14
CA GLY A 135 5.15 14.90 -4.50
C GLY A 135 6.66 14.69 -4.52
N GLU A 136 7.38 15.19 -3.51
CA GLU A 136 8.84 15.03 -3.38
C GLU A 136 9.28 13.58 -3.41
N THR A 137 8.48 12.69 -2.82
CA THR A 137 8.76 11.25 -2.81
C THR A 137 8.90 10.66 -4.22
N VAL A 138 8.12 11.16 -5.17
CA VAL A 138 8.20 10.70 -6.57
C VAL A 138 9.58 10.99 -7.15
N LYS A 139 10.08 12.20 -6.92
CA LYS A 139 11.41 12.63 -7.39
C LYS A 139 12.52 11.77 -6.78
N GLU A 140 12.47 11.56 -5.47
CA GLU A 140 13.46 10.74 -4.75
C GLU A 140 13.40 9.26 -5.18
N ALA A 141 12.19 8.72 -5.38
CA ALA A 141 12.03 7.35 -5.86
C ALA A 141 12.64 7.17 -7.25
N LEU A 142 12.33 8.07 -8.20
CA LEU A 142 12.89 8.03 -9.55
C LEU A 142 14.42 8.15 -9.57
N ARG A 143 15.00 8.98 -8.70
CA ARG A 143 16.46 9.12 -8.56
C ARG A 143 17.11 7.80 -8.11
N ASN A 144 16.42 7.04 -7.26
CA ASN A 144 16.91 5.80 -6.70
C ASN A 144 16.65 4.57 -7.59
N LEU A 145 15.86 4.70 -8.67
CA LEU A 145 15.65 3.60 -9.62
C LEU A 145 16.92 3.28 -10.42
N GLU A 146 17.06 2.00 -10.74
CA GLU A 146 18.00 1.48 -11.75
C GLU A 146 17.46 1.80 -13.16
N LYS A 147 18.26 1.59 -14.18
CA LYS A 147 17.88 1.66 -15.61
C LYS A 147 16.70 0.74 -15.89
N GLY A 148 15.71 1.22 -16.63
CA GLY A 148 14.47 0.49 -16.88
C GLY A 148 13.59 0.27 -15.68
N GLY A 149 13.94 0.87 -14.53
CA GLY A 149 13.18 0.72 -13.28
C GLY A 149 11.83 1.42 -13.32
N ARG A 150 10.87 0.90 -12.54
CA ARG A 150 9.50 1.42 -12.53
C ARG A 150 9.04 1.86 -11.15
N LEU A 151 8.51 3.09 -11.08
CA LEU A 151 7.79 3.62 -9.93
C LEU A 151 6.28 3.44 -10.12
N VAL A 152 5.61 2.82 -9.15
CA VAL A 152 4.15 2.70 -9.10
C VAL A 152 3.61 3.54 -7.93
N MET A 153 2.79 4.54 -8.23
CA MET A 153 2.16 5.40 -7.24
C MET A 153 0.82 4.79 -6.80
N ASN A 154 0.76 4.32 -5.56
CA ASN A 154 -0.41 3.67 -4.96
C ASN A 154 -1.11 4.60 -3.96
N LEU A 155 -1.77 5.63 -4.48
CA LEU A 155 -2.54 6.59 -3.70
C LEU A 155 -3.52 7.35 -4.59
N ILE A 156 -4.63 7.82 -3.99
CA ILE A 156 -5.68 8.53 -4.73
C ILE A 156 -5.24 9.93 -5.13
N ARG A 157 -4.50 10.62 -4.27
CA ARG A 157 -4.05 12.00 -4.53
C ARG A 157 -2.73 12.31 -3.83
N LYS A 158 -1.98 13.24 -4.40
CA LYS A 158 -0.88 13.92 -3.74
C LYS A 158 -1.38 15.20 -3.06
N GLU A 159 -0.93 15.46 -1.84
CA GLU A 159 -1.21 16.71 -1.11
C GLU A 159 -0.33 17.86 -1.61
N THR A 160 0.86 17.53 -2.12
CA THR A 160 1.77 18.49 -2.75
C THR A 160 2.03 18.11 -4.20
N PRO A 161 2.24 19.08 -5.12
CA PRO A 161 2.62 18.79 -6.49
C PRO A 161 3.90 17.95 -6.57
N ILE A 162 4.03 17.18 -7.65
CA ILE A 162 5.33 16.58 -8.01
C ILE A 162 6.24 17.74 -8.41
N PRO A 163 7.43 17.88 -7.78
CA PRO A 163 8.34 18.96 -8.13
C PRO A 163 8.90 18.78 -9.55
N GLU A 164 9.59 19.80 -10.02
CA GLU A 164 10.29 19.74 -11.30
C GLU A 164 11.25 18.55 -11.35
N LEU A 165 11.15 17.77 -12.42
CA LEU A 165 11.99 16.60 -12.67
C LEU A 165 13.07 16.97 -13.70
N ASP A 166 14.31 16.77 -13.37
CA ASP A 166 15.39 16.78 -14.34
C ASP A 166 15.33 15.49 -15.18
N TYR A 167 15.21 15.62 -16.48
CA TYR A 167 15.03 14.47 -17.37
C TYR A 167 16.16 13.46 -17.25
N THR A 168 17.41 13.92 -17.18
CA THR A 168 18.58 13.07 -17.20
C THR A 168 18.68 12.19 -15.95
N SER A 169 18.43 12.77 -14.78
CA SER A 169 18.57 12.05 -13.50
C SER A 169 17.34 11.25 -13.10
N HIS A 170 16.14 11.66 -13.56
CA HIS A 170 14.90 11.05 -13.08
C HIS A 170 14.20 10.15 -14.10
N LEU A 171 14.32 10.40 -15.41
CA LEU A 171 13.57 9.66 -16.43
C LEU A 171 14.46 9.01 -17.50
N TRP A 172 15.66 9.55 -17.75
CA TRP A 172 16.59 8.96 -18.72
C TRP A 172 16.87 7.49 -18.38
N GLU A 173 17.23 6.70 -19.37
CA GLU A 173 17.52 5.27 -19.26
C GLU A 173 16.25 4.41 -19.03
N GLU A 174 15.16 4.78 -19.71
CA GLU A 174 13.90 4.01 -19.77
C GLU A 174 13.19 3.86 -18.41
N LYS A 175 13.38 4.78 -17.48
CA LYS A 175 12.63 4.78 -16.22
C LYS A 175 11.17 5.11 -16.44
N GLU A 176 10.29 4.43 -15.74
CA GLU A 176 8.84 4.57 -15.86
C GLU A 176 8.18 5.09 -14.59
N MET A 177 7.10 5.88 -14.78
CA MET A 177 6.14 6.21 -13.71
C MET A 177 4.76 5.69 -14.09
N LYS A 178 4.07 5.07 -13.13
CA LYS A 178 2.70 4.59 -13.32
C LYS A 178 1.87 4.79 -12.05
N SER A 179 0.61 5.19 -12.21
CA SER A 179 -0.33 5.25 -11.09
C SER A 179 -1.18 3.97 -11.02
N VAL A 180 -1.67 3.67 -9.82
CA VAL A 180 -2.72 2.68 -9.59
C VAL A 180 -4.03 3.44 -9.41
N ALA A 181 -5.05 3.07 -10.17
CA ALA A 181 -6.40 3.60 -10.00
C ALA A 181 -7.35 2.43 -9.74
N ASN A 182 -7.82 2.32 -8.51
CA ASN A 182 -8.75 1.28 -8.06
C ASN A 182 -8.25 -0.17 -8.32
N ILE A 183 -9.10 -1.14 -8.06
CA ILE A 183 -8.84 -2.57 -8.27
C ILE A 183 -9.90 -3.14 -9.21
N THR A 184 -9.57 -4.25 -9.86
CA THR A 184 -10.54 -5.06 -10.57
C THR A 184 -11.10 -6.15 -9.66
N ARG A 185 -12.24 -6.73 -10.00
CA ARG A 185 -12.76 -7.91 -9.31
C ARG A 185 -11.80 -9.10 -9.36
N GLU A 186 -11.03 -9.21 -10.45
CA GLU A 186 -10.00 -10.25 -10.58
C GLU A 186 -8.83 -10.01 -9.64
N ASP A 187 -8.35 -8.76 -9.49
CA ASP A 187 -7.31 -8.45 -8.51
C ASP A 187 -7.72 -8.87 -7.09
N VAL A 188 -9.00 -8.67 -6.71
CA VAL A 188 -9.50 -9.08 -5.40
C VAL A 188 -9.49 -10.60 -5.24
N LYS A 189 -10.00 -11.34 -6.22
CA LYS A 189 -10.05 -12.80 -6.17
C LYS A 189 -8.65 -13.42 -6.10
N GLU A 190 -7.74 -12.97 -6.95
CA GLU A 190 -6.35 -13.43 -6.94
C GLU A 190 -5.67 -13.10 -5.61
N PHE A 191 -5.83 -11.86 -5.13
CA PHE A 191 -5.26 -11.44 -3.86
C PHE A 191 -5.77 -12.26 -2.68
N LEU A 192 -7.10 -12.47 -2.56
CA LEU A 192 -7.68 -13.23 -1.45
C LEU A 192 -7.22 -14.69 -1.48
N LYS A 193 -7.02 -15.27 -2.67
CA LYS A 193 -6.43 -16.61 -2.81
C LYS A 193 -5.00 -16.64 -2.26
N VAL A 194 -4.14 -15.72 -2.69
CA VAL A 194 -2.76 -15.62 -2.20
C VAL A 194 -2.75 -15.35 -0.69
N ALA A 195 -3.58 -14.42 -0.20
CA ALA A 195 -3.66 -14.08 1.21
C ALA A 195 -4.10 -15.26 2.10
N ALA A 196 -4.87 -16.22 1.55
CA ALA A 196 -5.25 -17.44 2.26
C ALA A 196 -4.10 -18.45 2.40
N GLU A 197 -3.16 -18.44 1.46
CA GLU A 197 -2.02 -19.35 1.43
C GLU A 197 -0.87 -18.91 2.36
N ILE A 198 -0.80 -17.61 2.67
CA ILE A 198 0.27 -17.03 3.49
C ILE A 198 -0.26 -16.63 4.87
N PRO A 199 0.57 -16.66 5.91
CA PRO A 199 0.20 -16.16 7.24
C PRO A 199 0.21 -14.61 7.27
N LEU A 200 -0.56 -13.98 6.39
CA LEU A 200 -0.66 -12.53 6.31
C LEU A 200 -1.20 -11.97 7.64
N ARG A 201 -0.48 -11.05 8.24
CA ARG A 201 -0.80 -10.45 9.54
C ARG A 201 -0.89 -8.93 9.42
N PRO A 202 -2.09 -8.38 9.22
CA PRO A 202 -2.29 -6.94 9.26
C PRO A 202 -2.00 -6.38 10.66
N GLU A 203 -1.25 -5.29 10.73
CA GLU A 203 -1.13 -4.50 11.95
C GLU A 203 -2.42 -3.69 12.11
N VAL A 204 -3.17 -3.92 13.19
CA VAL A 204 -4.51 -3.36 13.38
C VAL A 204 -4.63 -2.63 14.71
N LYS A 205 -5.22 -1.44 14.69
CA LYS A 205 -5.74 -0.74 15.87
C LYS A 205 -7.27 -0.78 15.83
N GLU A 206 -7.89 -1.44 16.78
CA GLU A 206 -9.34 -1.52 16.88
C GLU A 206 -9.93 -0.31 17.57
N PHE A 207 -11.09 0.13 17.09
CA PHE A 207 -11.94 1.17 17.67
C PHE A 207 -13.39 0.67 17.63
N ARG A 208 -14.24 1.16 18.51
CA ARG A 208 -15.69 0.92 18.43
C ARG A 208 -16.31 1.80 17.33
N LEU A 209 -17.48 1.44 16.81
CA LEU A 209 -18.17 2.23 15.78
C LEU A 209 -18.39 3.69 16.22
N GLU A 210 -18.79 3.90 17.48
CA GLU A 210 -19.04 5.23 18.05
C GLU A 210 -17.76 6.08 18.15
N GLU A 211 -16.60 5.45 18.08
CA GLU A 211 -15.29 6.11 18.10
C GLU A 211 -14.78 6.47 16.69
N ALA A 212 -15.60 6.36 15.63
CA ALA A 212 -15.17 6.60 14.25
C ALA A 212 -14.44 7.95 14.06
N ASN A 213 -14.98 9.03 14.64
CA ASN A 213 -14.34 10.35 14.59
C ASN A 213 -12.97 10.37 15.29
N ARG A 214 -12.85 9.65 16.41
CA ARG A 214 -11.57 9.50 17.13
C ARG A 214 -10.57 8.71 16.29
N ALA A 215 -11.01 7.63 15.65
CA ALA A 215 -10.17 6.83 14.76
C ALA A 215 -9.62 7.65 13.59
N LEU A 216 -10.46 8.49 12.96
CA LEU A 216 -10.06 9.39 11.87
C LEU A 216 -9.05 10.46 12.35
N LEU A 217 -9.27 11.04 13.52
CA LEU A 217 -8.32 12.00 14.10
C LEU A 217 -6.98 11.33 14.44
N ALA A 218 -7.02 10.14 15.02
CA ALA A 218 -5.82 9.37 15.34
C ALA A 218 -5.03 9.00 14.06
N LEU A 219 -5.71 8.64 12.96
CA LEU A 219 -5.09 8.42 11.65
C LEU A 219 -4.38 9.69 11.16
N LYS A 220 -5.08 10.82 11.18
CA LYS A 220 -4.53 12.11 10.73
C LYS A 220 -3.28 12.52 11.52
N ARG A 221 -3.22 12.16 12.81
CA ARG A 221 -2.08 12.45 13.70
C ARG A 221 -0.98 11.39 13.68
N GLY A 222 -1.20 10.27 12.98
CA GLY A 222 -0.25 9.15 12.95
C GLY A 222 -0.09 8.45 14.32
N GLU A 223 -1.17 8.38 15.11
CA GLU A 223 -1.17 7.82 16.47
C GLU A 223 -1.20 6.28 16.51
N TYR A 224 -1.30 5.63 15.36
CA TYR A 224 -1.22 4.16 15.27
C TYR A 224 -0.50 3.71 13.98
N ARG A 225 -0.12 2.43 13.95
CA ARG A 225 0.56 1.77 12.84
C ARG A 225 -0.44 0.90 12.08
N GLY A 226 -0.17 0.62 10.82
CA GLY A 226 -1.02 -0.26 9.99
C GLY A 226 -2.38 0.35 9.71
N SER A 227 -3.45 -0.34 10.12
CA SER A 227 -4.84 0.00 9.81
C SER A 227 -5.67 0.26 11.07
N GLY A 228 -6.44 1.36 11.07
CA GLY A 228 -7.53 1.55 12.04
C GLY A 228 -8.77 0.79 11.58
N VAL A 229 -9.33 -0.05 12.44
CA VAL A 229 -10.51 -0.87 12.15
C VAL A 229 -11.63 -0.54 13.13
N LEU A 230 -12.82 -0.26 12.62
CA LEU A 230 -14.02 -0.09 13.43
C LEU A 230 -14.65 -1.46 13.66
N ARG A 231 -14.79 -1.85 14.92
CA ARG A 231 -15.58 -3.00 15.32
C ARG A 231 -17.05 -2.58 15.40
N ILE A 232 -17.89 -3.10 14.52
CA ILE A 232 -19.31 -2.73 14.42
C ILE A 232 -20.13 -3.40 15.53
N ARG A 233 -19.81 -4.66 15.85
CA ARG A 233 -20.47 -5.41 16.94
C ARG A 233 -19.41 -6.02 17.87
N ALA A 234 -19.78 -6.18 19.13
CA ALA A 234 -18.93 -6.84 20.12
C ALA A 234 -18.79 -8.33 19.87
#